data_95a7cf597a8b7cdd24e8f74958352a52
#
_entry.id   95a7cf597a8b7cdd24e8f74958352a52
#
_cell.length_a   1.000
_cell.length_b   1.000
_cell.length_c   1.000
_cell.angle_alpha   90.00
_cell.angle_beta   90.00
_cell.angle_gamma   90.00
#
_symmetry.space_group_name_H-M   'P 1'
#
loop_
_entity.id
_entity.type
_entity.pdbx_description
1 polymer ?
#
loop_
_entity_poly.entity_id
_entity_poly.type
_entity_poly.pdbx_seq_one_letter_code
_entity_poly.pdbx_strand_id
1 'polypeptide(L)'
;QETLVPTMLKSILSNLNYNGGECAVLISDMKYSPERQKDVQVLLTQYQTDIRNAIGHYPGLAVSLVMAKSDFLASNGTIIEENSPYYFLILGKDTNVAFMRNCIATILEDNASYGDCIESGFDYKAPAYSFGIPDNALQLFDQPTFTNFDTQYSDTCKVTLNIDLSDYRWLIANEDAFRENLAVKSCYGASVSIGNVSIDVNNHFNREFKRNATATVEIKVYDMFTESDVIEWTLNHPDYSVTTDFTNIMAATAENDYAGSFSVDRFVAGVFNAIQNHWDKT
;
A
#
# COMPACT_ATOMS: atom_id res chain seq x y z
N GLN A 1 -20.13 -24.99 0.58
CA GLN A 1 -20.58 -23.97 1.54
C GLN A 1 -20.32 -22.63 0.88
N GLU A 2 -21.36 -21.88 0.57
CA GLU A 2 -21.22 -20.58 -0.10
C GLU A 2 -20.57 -19.56 0.86
N THR A 3 -19.53 -18.89 0.42
CA THR A 3 -18.92 -17.82 1.19
C THR A 3 -19.72 -16.53 0.94
N LEU A 4 -20.59 -16.17 1.88
CA LEU A 4 -21.41 -14.96 1.80
C LEU A 4 -20.66 -13.74 2.36
N VAL A 5 -19.55 -13.35 1.72
CA VAL A 5 -18.68 -12.25 2.15
C VAL A 5 -19.47 -10.96 2.45
N PRO A 6 -20.43 -10.49 1.62
CA PRO A 6 -21.19 -9.28 1.95
C PRO A 6 -21.98 -9.38 3.24
N THR A 7 -22.56 -10.56 3.52
CA THR A 7 -23.33 -10.81 4.76
C THR A 7 -22.40 -10.84 5.98
N MET A 8 -21.24 -11.48 5.83
CA MET A 8 -20.22 -11.52 6.87
C MET A 8 -19.71 -10.10 7.19
N LEU A 9 -19.44 -9.30 6.16
CA LEU A 9 -19.02 -7.90 6.34
C LEU A 9 -20.07 -7.09 7.08
N LYS A 10 -21.34 -7.17 6.70
CA LYS A 10 -22.43 -6.48 7.40
C LYS A 10 -22.49 -6.88 8.88
N SER A 11 -22.35 -8.16 9.17
CA SER A 11 -22.36 -8.68 10.54
C SER A 11 -21.13 -8.19 11.33
N ILE A 12 -19.95 -8.21 10.74
CA ILE A 12 -18.72 -7.71 11.36
C ILE A 12 -18.85 -6.22 11.66
N LEU A 13 -19.17 -5.42 10.65
CA LEU A 13 -19.20 -3.96 10.76
C LEU A 13 -20.30 -3.46 11.70
N SER A 14 -21.45 -4.16 11.78
CA SER A 14 -22.52 -3.79 12.72
C SER A 14 -22.16 -4.01 14.18
N ASN A 15 -21.17 -4.85 14.46
CA ASN A 15 -20.71 -5.16 15.82
C ASN A 15 -19.36 -4.53 16.15
N LEU A 16 -18.64 -4.01 15.15
CA LEU A 16 -17.31 -3.45 15.30
C LEU A 16 -17.36 -2.02 15.84
N ASN A 17 -16.80 -1.79 17.01
CA ASN A 17 -16.59 -0.44 17.54
C ASN A 17 -15.25 0.12 17.07
N TYR A 18 -15.12 0.39 15.75
CA TYR A 18 -13.86 0.85 15.17
C TYR A 18 -13.42 2.23 15.70
N ASN A 19 -14.35 3.13 16.05
CA ASN A 19 -14.02 4.41 16.68
C ASN A 19 -13.50 4.23 18.12
N GLY A 20 -13.86 3.12 18.78
CA GLY A 20 -13.36 2.74 20.11
C GLY A 20 -12.03 1.98 20.09
N GLY A 21 -11.42 1.82 18.93
CA GLY A 21 -10.12 1.16 18.81
C GLY A 21 -10.17 -0.34 18.48
N GLU A 22 -11.34 -0.88 18.15
CA GLU A 22 -11.45 -2.27 17.69
C GLU A 22 -11.04 -2.41 16.24
N CYS A 23 -10.51 -3.60 15.93
CA CYS A 23 -10.12 -4.01 14.59
C CYS A 23 -10.63 -5.43 14.35
N ALA A 24 -11.23 -5.67 13.20
CA ALA A 24 -11.68 -7.00 12.81
C ALA A 24 -10.77 -7.59 11.73
N VAL A 25 -10.56 -8.91 11.79
CA VAL A 25 -9.83 -9.66 10.78
C VAL A 25 -10.72 -10.79 10.27
N LEU A 26 -10.99 -10.80 8.97
CA LEU A 26 -11.65 -11.89 8.28
C LEU A 26 -10.63 -12.64 7.42
N ILE A 27 -10.50 -13.95 7.64
CA ILE A 27 -9.62 -14.82 6.86
C ILE A 27 -10.47 -15.64 5.91
N SER A 28 -10.21 -15.53 4.61
CA SER A 28 -10.97 -16.24 3.57
C SER A 28 -10.15 -16.33 2.28
N ASP A 29 -10.49 -17.30 1.42
CA ASP A 29 -10.09 -17.33 0.02
C ASP A 29 -10.81 -16.26 -0.82
N MET A 30 -11.79 -15.57 -0.25
CA MET A 30 -12.63 -14.53 -0.85
C MET A 30 -13.37 -14.97 -2.11
N LYS A 31 -13.43 -16.28 -2.40
CA LYS A 31 -14.13 -16.80 -3.57
C LYS A 31 -15.63 -16.60 -3.40
N TYR A 32 -16.21 -16.00 -4.41
CA TYR A 32 -17.65 -15.84 -4.51
C TYR A 32 -18.23 -16.95 -5.38
N SER A 33 -19.07 -17.79 -4.79
CA SER A 33 -19.76 -18.89 -5.49
C SER A 33 -21.19 -18.48 -5.84
N PRO A 34 -21.43 -17.97 -7.06
CA PRO A 34 -22.76 -17.55 -7.45
C PRO A 34 -23.69 -18.76 -7.63
N GLU A 35 -24.97 -18.60 -7.28
CA GLU A 35 -26.00 -19.59 -7.58
C GLU A 35 -26.01 -19.94 -9.08
N ARG A 36 -25.97 -21.22 -9.41
CA ARG A 36 -25.77 -21.77 -10.78
C ARG A 36 -26.79 -21.34 -11.84
N GLN A 37 -27.82 -20.57 -11.50
CA GLN A 37 -28.93 -20.24 -12.40
C GLN A 37 -28.97 -18.80 -12.89
N LYS A 38 -28.00 -17.94 -12.50
CA LYS A 38 -27.97 -16.53 -12.88
C LYS A 38 -26.78 -16.20 -13.78
N ASP A 39 -26.92 -15.16 -14.57
CA ASP A 39 -25.80 -14.60 -15.34
C ASP A 39 -24.69 -14.17 -14.38
N VAL A 40 -23.50 -14.74 -14.57
CA VAL A 40 -22.34 -14.54 -13.72
C VAL A 40 -21.96 -13.06 -13.64
N GLN A 41 -22.06 -12.31 -14.75
CA GLN A 41 -21.71 -10.89 -14.78
C GLN A 41 -22.66 -10.04 -13.94
N VAL A 42 -23.95 -10.37 -13.97
CA VAL A 42 -24.97 -9.70 -13.14
C VAL A 42 -24.69 -9.97 -11.67
N LEU A 43 -24.35 -11.20 -11.33
CA LEU A 43 -24.03 -11.59 -9.94
C LEU A 43 -22.76 -10.91 -9.43
N LEU A 44 -21.71 -10.83 -10.24
CA LEU A 44 -20.46 -10.14 -9.88
C LEU A 44 -20.68 -8.63 -9.69
N THR A 45 -21.54 -8.02 -10.52
CA THR A 45 -21.92 -6.60 -10.37
C THR A 45 -22.73 -6.39 -9.09
N GLN A 46 -23.64 -7.30 -8.78
CA GLN A 46 -24.39 -7.27 -7.53
C GLN A 46 -23.46 -7.44 -6.32
N TYR A 47 -22.54 -8.39 -6.38
CA TYR A 47 -21.53 -8.61 -5.34
C TYR A 47 -20.71 -7.35 -5.05
N GLN A 48 -20.17 -6.69 -6.07
CA GLN A 48 -19.46 -5.42 -5.93
C GLN A 48 -20.33 -4.34 -5.27
N THR A 49 -21.60 -4.27 -5.68
CA THR A 49 -22.56 -3.31 -5.13
C THR A 49 -22.87 -3.58 -3.66
N ASP A 50 -23.03 -4.85 -3.29
CA ASP A 50 -23.31 -5.26 -1.92
C ASP A 50 -22.11 -5.00 -0.99
N ILE A 51 -20.89 -5.21 -1.46
CA ILE A 51 -19.66 -4.84 -0.74
C ILE A 51 -19.60 -3.33 -0.54
N ARG A 52 -19.78 -2.55 -1.61
CA ARG A 52 -19.81 -1.09 -1.53
C ARG A 52 -20.84 -0.59 -0.52
N ASN A 53 -22.03 -1.15 -0.53
CA ASN A 53 -23.10 -0.76 0.39
C ASN A 53 -22.82 -1.19 1.82
N ALA A 54 -22.16 -2.34 2.03
CA ALA A 54 -21.79 -2.80 3.36
C ALA A 54 -20.78 -1.84 4.03
N ILE A 55 -19.80 -1.36 3.28
CA ILE A 55 -18.72 -0.50 3.76
C ILE A 55 -19.12 0.99 3.78
N GLY A 56 -19.89 1.43 2.79
CA GLY A 56 -20.22 2.84 2.56
C GLY A 56 -21.01 3.53 3.68
N HIS A 57 -21.44 2.81 4.71
CA HIS A 57 -22.10 3.38 5.89
C HIS A 57 -21.13 3.71 7.04
N TYR A 58 -19.83 3.44 6.88
CA TYR A 58 -18.83 3.56 7.93
C TYR A 58 -17.75 4.59 7.54
N PRO A 59 -18.00 5.90 7.71
CA PRO A 59 -17.05 6.95 7.38
C PRO A 59 -15.79 6.84 8.25
N GLY A 60 -14.62 7.00 7.65
CA GLY A 60 -13.34 6.86 8.34
C GLY A 60 -12.90 5.41 8.63
N LEU A 61 -13.59 4.44 8.03
CA LEU A 61 -13.16 3.05 8.06
C LEU A 61 -11.93 2.87 7.15
N ALA A 62 -10.86 2.33 7.70
CA ALA A 62 -9.72 1.85 6.93
C ALA A 62 -9.84 0.35 6.66
N VAL A 63 -9.35 -0.06 5.52
CA VAL A 63 -9.36 -1.45 5.06
C VAL A 63 -7.98 -1.82 4.53
N SER A 64 -7.47 -2.97 4.95
CA SER A 64 -6.29 -3.59 4.38
C SER A 64 -6.62 -5.02 3.98
N LEU A 65 -6.25 -5.41 2.77
CA LEU A 65 -6.37 -6.76 2.25
C LEU A 65 -4.97 -7.32 2.03
N VAL A 66 -4.52 -8.17 2.94
CA VAL A 66 -3.21 -8.84 2.84
C VAL A 66 -3.42 -10.18 2.18
N MET A 67 -2.75 -10.39 1.05
CA MET A 67 -2.72 -11.67 0.35
C MET A 67 -1.63 -12.56 0.94
N ALA A 68 -1.98 -13.80 1.21
CA ALA A 68 -1.08 -14.85 1.63
C ALA A 68 -1.19 -16.06 0.70
N LYS A 69 -0.18 -16.92 0.72
CA LYS A 69 -0.10 -18.13 -0.08
C LYS A 69 0.03 -19.35 0.82
N SER A 70 -0.70 -20.40 0.51
CA SER A 70 -0.63 -21.69 1.20
C SER A 70 -1.03 -22.83 0.26
N ASP A 71 -0.59 -24.03 0.55
CA ASP A 71 -1.04 -25.20 -0.21
C ASP A 71 -2.52 -25.49 0.07
N PHE A 72 -3.26 -25.72 -1.00
CA PHE A 72 -4.66 -26.14 -0.90
C PHE A 72 -4.73 -27.68 -0.84
N LEU A 73 -5.26 -28.18 0.27
CA LEU A 73 -5.29 -29.60 0.56
C LEU A 73 -6.68 -30.19 0.34
N ALA A 74 -6.74 -31.38 -0.25
CA ALA A 74 -7.92 -32.22 -0.21
C ALA A 74 -8.15 -32.73 1.21
N SER A 75 -9.36 -33.25 1.47
CA SER A 75 -9.74 -33.82 2.78
C SER A 75 -8.87 -35.00 3.22
N ASN A 76 -8.21 -35.68 2.29
CA ASN A 76 -7.27 -36.77 2.54
C ASN A 76 -5.82 -36.32 2.75
N GLY A 77 -5.56 -34.98 2.75
CA GLY A 77 -4.24 -34.38 2.93
C GLY A 77 -3.38 -34.33 1.66
N THR A 78 -3.93 -34.69 0.50
CA THR A 78 -3.20 -34.51 -0.78
C THR A 78 -3.23 -33.05 -1.20
N ILE A 79 -2.08 -32.53 -1.63
CA ILE A 79 -2.00 -31.17 -2.20
C ILE A 79 -2.73 -31.18 -3.55
N ILE A 80 -3.75 -30.33 -3.68
CA ILE A 80 -4.48 -30.09 -4.92
C ILE A 80 -3.78 -28.99 -5.72
N GLU A 81 -3.37 -27.90 -5.04
CA GLU A 81 -2.70 -26.77 -5.62
C GLU A 81 -1.68 -26.21 -4.63
N GLU A 82 -0.47 -25.93 -5.11
CA GLU A 82 0.58 -25.27 -4.32
C GLU A 82 0.41 -23.75 -4.38
N ASN A 83 0.70 -23.07 -3.28
CA ASN A 83 0.67 -21.61 -3.20
C ASN A 83 -0.68 -20.97 -3.56
N SER A 84 -1.79 -21.64 -3.29
CA SER A 84 -3.14 -21.07 -3.44
C SER A 84 -3.29 -19.79 -2.62
N PRO A 85 -3.87 -18.71 -3.19
CA PRO A 85 -4.05 -17.45 -2.49
C PRO A 85 -5.17 -17.53 -1.46
N TYR A 86 -4.96 -16.90 -0.31
CA TYR A 86 -5.98 -16.57 0.67
C TYR A 86 -5.71 -15.19 1.27
N TYR A 87 -6.67 -14.60 1.94
CA TYR A 87 -6.63 -13.20 2.30
C TYR A 87 -6.97 -12.98 3.76
N PHE A 88 -6.26 -12.01 4.36
CA PHE A 88 -6.63 -11.37 5.61
C PHE A 88 -7.25 -10.01 5.28
N LEU A 89 -8.55 -9.91 5.40
CA LEU A 89 -9.26 -8.64 5.32
C LEU A 89 -9.31 -8.02 6.71
N ILE A 90 -8.66 -6.87 6.86
CA ILE A 90 -8.53 -6.15 8.12
C ILE A 90 -9.35 -4.86 8.01
N LEU A 91 -10.22 -4.63 8.99
CA LEU A 91 -11.19 -3.54 9.01
C LEU A 91 -11.13 -2.81 10.36
N GLY A 92 -11.14 -1.49 10.36
CA GLY A 92 -11.12 -0.73 11.60
C GLY A 92 -10.66 0.72 11.41
N LYS A 93 -10.16 1.32 12.49
CA LYS A 93 -9.47 2.60 12.41
C LYS A 93 -8.10 2.42 11.76
N ASP A 94 -7.65 3.38 10.97
CA ASP A 94 -6.40 3.37 10.20
C ASP A 94 -5.18 2.90 11.00
N THR A 95 -4.97 3.46 12.20
CA THR A 95 -3.85 3.12 13.09
C THR A 95 -3.88 1.66 13.53
N ASN A 96 -5.07 1.12 13.83
CA ASN A 96 -5.22 -0.26 14.28
C ASN A 96 -5.12 -1.25 13.12
N VAL A 97 -5.66 -0.88 11.95
CA VAL A 97 -5.53 -1.65 10.73
C VAL A 97 -4.06 -1.71 10.30
N ALA A 98 -3.33 -0.59 10.33
CA ALA A 98 -1.90 -0.54 10.04
C ALA A 98 -1.09 -1.43 10.99
N PHE A 99 -1.37 -1.37 12.30
CA PHE A 99 -0.70 -2.22 13.28
C PHE A 99 -0.97 -3.72 12.99
N MET A 100 -2.22 -4.11 12.84
CA MET A 100 -2.60 -5.51 12.60
C MET A 100 -2.04 -6.02 11.27
N ARG A 101 -2.12 -5.21 10.20
CA ARG A 101 -1.50 -5.51 8.92
C ARG A 101 -0.01 -5.77 9.07
N ASN A 102 0.72 -4.91 9.78
CA ASN A 102 2.16 -5.06 9.97
C ASN A 102 2.49 -6.37 10.72
N CYS A 103 1.70 -6.72 11.74
CA CYS A 103 1.88 -7.98 12.46
C CYS A 103 1.68 -9.19 11.52
N ILE A 104 0.58 -9.20 10.76
CA ILE A 104 0.25 -10.31 9.86
C ILE A 104 1.28 -10.42 8.73
N ALA A 105 1.55 -9.31 8.03
CA ALA A 105 2.47 -9.30 6.91
C ALA A 105 3.88 -9.76 7.31
N THR A 106 4.32 -9.38 8.50
CA THR A 106 5.58 -9.80 9.07
C THR A 106 5.68 -11.30 9.26
N ILE A 107 4.67 -11.89 9.90
CA ILE A 107 4.64 -13.34 10.14
C ILE A 107 4.62 -14.07 8.80
N LEU A 108 3.88 -13.55 7.81
CA LEU A 108 3.80 -14.15 6.48
C LEU A 108 5.13 -14.06 5.72
N GLU A 109 5.83 -12.94 5.81
CA GLU A 109 7.15 -12.76 5.19
C GLU A 109 8.19 -13.71 5.83
N ASP A 110 8.18 -13.84 7.16
CA ASP A 110 9.10 -14.74 7.87
C ASP A 110 8.88 -16.21 7.51
N ASN A 111 7.67 -16.57 7.08
CA ASN A 111 7.30 -17.92 6.62
C ASN A 111 7.25 -18.05 5.09
N ALA A 112 7.74 -17.07 4.34
CA ALA A 112 7.70 -17.02 2.87
C ALA A 112 6.29 -17.23 2.27
N SER A 113 5.26 -16.83 3.02
CA SER A 113 3.85 -16.94 2.64
C SER A 113 3.21 -15.60 2.27
N TYR A 114 3.94 -14.50 2.37
CA TYR A 114 3.45 -13.17 1.99
C TYR A 114 3.30 -13.07 0.47
N GLY A 115 2.16 -12.58 0.03
CA GLY A 115 1.92 -12.30 -1.38
C GLY A 115 2.01 -10.80 -1.67
N ASP A 116 1.02 -10.05 -1.19
CA ASP A 116 0.91 -8.60 -1.42
C ASP A 116 -0.11 -7.97 -0.47
N CYS A 117 -0.27 -6.64 -0.51
CA CYS A 117 -1.21 -5.92 0.32
C CYS A 117 -1.85 -4.75 -0.45
N ILE A 118 -3.16 -4.62 -0.32
CA ILE A 118 -3.93 -3.48 -0.86
C ILE A 118 -4.62 -2.77 0.30
N GLU A 119 -4.61 -1.44 0.27
CA GLU A 119 -5.12 -0.61 1.36
C GLU A 119 -5.97 0.55 0.86
N SER A 120 -6.94 0.96 1.69
CA SER A 120 -7.75 2.14 1.46
C SER A 120 -8.27 2.72 2.78
N GLY A 121 -8.57 4.01 2.79
CA GLY A 121 -9.12 4.69 3.97
C GLY A 121 -8.08 5.11 5.02
N PHE A 122 -6.81 5.17 4.64
CA PHE A 122 -5.73 5.61 5.53
C PHE A 122 -5.46 7.10 5.35
N ASP A 123 -5.29 7.80 6.48
CA ASP A 123 -4.76 9.16 6.49
C ASP A 123 -3.24 9.08 6.60
N TYR A 124 -2.57 8.98 5.45
CA TYR A 124 -1.12 8.93 5.41
C TYR A 124 -0.52 10.28 5.74
N LYS A 125 0.10 10.36 6.90
CA LYS A 125 0.90 11.53 7.26
C LYS A 125 2.13 11.61 6.35
N ALA A 126 2.60 12.83 6.10
CA ALA A 126 3.88 13.01 5.43
C ALA A 126 4.97 12.20 6.14
N PRO A 127 5.80 11.41 5.40
CA PRO A 127 6.84 10.60 6.01
C PRO A 127 7.89 11.49 6.68
N ALA A 128 8.49 11.00 7.75
CA ALA A 128 9.66 11.64 8.32
C ALA A 128 10.81 11.60 7.30
N TYR A 129 11.59 12.68 7.25
CA TYR A 129 12.70 12.78 6.31
C TYR A 129 13.88 13.53 6.89
N SER A 130 15.05 13.31 6.31
CA SER A 130 16.26 14.08 6.57
C SER A 130 17.05 14.31 5.28
N PHE A 131 17.84 15.36 5.26
CA PHE A 131 18.78 15.60 4.17
C PHE A 131 20.22 15.29 4.60
N GLY A 132 20.96 14.63 3.71
CA GLY A 132 22.42 14.58 3.82
C GLY A 132 22.99 15.93 3.36
N ILE A 133 24.02 16.41 4.06
CA ILE A 133 24.72 17.63 3.67
C ILE A 133 25.50 17.32 2.39
N PRO A 134 25.30 18.07 1.30
CA PRO A 134 26.09 17.91 0.08
C PRO A 134 27.58 18.15 0.34
N ASP A 135 28.45 17.38 -0.31
CA ASP A 135 29.92 17.47 -0.13
C ASP A 135 30.47 18.87 -0.43
N ASN A 136 29.77 19.65 -1.25
CA ASN A 136 30.15 20.97 -1.70
C ASN A 136 29.29 22.10 -1.14
N ALA A 137 28.62 21.87 -0.01
CA ALA A 137 27.74 22.88 0.60
C ALA A 137 27.82 22.85 2.12
N LEU A 138 27.36 23.95 2.74
CA LEU A 138 27.21 24.08 4.17
C LEU A 138 25.73 24.10 4.54
N GLN A 139 25.34 23.32 5.52
CA GLN A 139 23.99 23.38 6.10
C GLN A 139 23.89 24.58 7.05
N LEU A 140 22.84 25.38 6.88
CA LEU A 140 22.55 26.50 7.78
C LEU A 140 21.66 26.01 8.92
N PHE A 141 22.22 25.90 10.11
CA PHE A 141 21.53 25.44 11.32
C PHE A 141 20.85 24.08 11.10
N ASP A 142 19.87 23.72 11.88
CA ASP A 142 19.10 22.46 11.74
C ASP A 142 17.98 22.52 10.67
N GLN A 143 18.12 23.43 9.70
CA GLN A 143 17.14 23.58 8.62
C GLN A 143 17.61 22.91 7.33
N PRO A 144 16.72 22.44 6.45
CA PRO A 144 17.08 21.89 5.15
C PRO A 144 17.48 22.98 4.16
N THR A 145 18.35 23.89 4.60
CA THR A 145 18.87 25.00 3.80
C THR A 145 20.37 24.83 3.67
N PHE A 146 20.83 24.74 2.42
CA PHE A 146 22.24 24.59 2.08
C PHE A 146 22.74 25.88 1.42
N THR A 147 23.95 26.26 1.72
CA THR A 147 24.61 27.46 1.14
C THR A 147 25.98 27.10 0.63
N ASN A 148 26.59 28.08 -0.10
CA ASN A 148 27.94 27.96 -0.57
C ASN A 148 28.22 26.76 -1.45
N PHE A 149 27.29 26.42 -2.35
CA PHE A 149 27.56 25.41 -3.37
C PHE A 149 28.77 25.83 -4.21
N ASP A 150 29.79 24.99 -4.24
CA ASP A 150 30.97 25.23 -5.07
C ASP A 150 30.66 24.80 -6.52
N THR A 151 30.24 25.78 -7.31
CA THR A 151 29.95 25.59 -8.73
C THR A 151 31.21 25.58 -9.62
N GLN A 152 32.39 25.85 -9.06
CA GLN A 152 33.63 25.90 -9.84
C GLN A 152 34.04 24.53 -10.39
N TYR A 153 33.58 23.46 -9.75
CA TYR A 153 33.96 22.08 -10.09
C TYR A 153 32.80 21.23 -10.64
N SER A 154 31.56 21.69 -10.53
CA SER A 154 30.40 20.95 -11.03
C SER A 154 29.21 21.87 -11.26
N ASP A 155 28.62 21.79 -12.44
CA ASP A 155 27.36 22.50 -12.76
C ASP A 155 26.15 21.80 -12.10
N THR A 156 26.37 20.73 -11.33
CA THR A 156 25.34 19.92 -10.70
C THR A 156 25.57 19.82 -9.20
N CYS A 157 24.57 20.20 -8.43
CA CYS A 157 24.52 19.90 -6.99
C CYS A 157 23.78 18.58 -6.76
N LYS A 158 24.31 17.76 -5.86
CA LYS A 158 23.68 16.52 -5.44
C LYS A 158 23.26 16.63 -3.97
N VAL A 159 22.00 16.41 -3.71
CA VAL A 159 21.44 16.38 -2.36
C VAL A 159 20.92 14.98 -2.09
N THR A 160 21.26 14.43 -0.94
CA THR A 160 20.72 13.15 -0.50
C THR A 160 19.49 13.40 0.37
N LEU A 161 18.35 12.82 0.00
CA LEU A 161 17.11 12.81 0.75
C LEU A 161 16.88 11.41 1.31
N ASN A 162 16.76 11.31 2.64
CA ASN A 162 16.38 10.06 3.31
C ASN A 162 14.93 10.17 3.76
N ILE A 163 14.10 9.21 3.40
CA ILE A 163 12.65 9.20 3.67
C ILE A 163 12.33 7.94 4.47
N ASP A 164 11.65 8.08 5.59
CA ASP A 164 11.15 6.94 6.37
C ASP A 164 9.93 6.33 5.68
N LEU A 165 10.08 5.11 5.19
CA LEU A 165 9.03 4.33 4.52
C LEU A 165 8.38 3.29 5.44
N SER A 166 8.66 3.29 6.74
CA SER A 166 8.17 2.25 7.65
C SER A 166 6.64 2.09 7.66
N ASP A 167 5.91 3.17 7.38
CA ASP A 167 4.46 3.18 7.26
C ASP A 167 3.97 3.01 5.80
N TYR A 168 4.87 2.91 4.82
CA TYR A 168 4.57 2.89 3.38
C TYR A 168 4.95 1.54 2.75
N ARG A 169 4.43 0.44 3.31
CA ARG A 169 4.85 -0.92 2.93
C ARG A 169 4.73 -1.22 1.43
N TRP A 170 3.75 -0.68 0.76
CA TRP A 170 3.58 -0.90 -0.70
C TRP A 170 4.73 -0.35 -1.55
N LEU A 171 5.56 0.54 -1.00
CA LEU A 171 6.74 1.09 -1.67
C LEU A 171 8.04 0.36 -1.29
N ILE A 172 8.05 -0.40 -0.19
CA ILE A 172 9.28 -1.00 0.36
C ILE A 172 9.86 -2.07 -0.57
N ALA A 173 9.01 -2.83 -1.24
CA ALA A 173 9.42 -3.96 -2.07
C ALA A 173 9.73 -3.57 -3.52
N ASN A 174 9.48 -2.31 -3.93
CA ASN A 174 9.54 -1.92 -5.34
C ASN A 174 10.07 -0.50 -5.50
N GLU A 175 11.38 -0.40 -5.82
CA GLU A 175 12.04 0.90 -6.07
C GLU A 175 11.41 1.65 -7.25
N ASP A 176 10.90 0.95 -8.26
CA ASP A 176 10.27 1.57 -9.43
C ASP A 176 8.96 2.24 -9.03
N ALA A 177 8.11 1.56 -8.26
CA ALA A 177 6.87 2.14 -7.74
C ALA A 177 7.14 3.33 -6.80
N PHE A 178 8.18 3.27 -5.97
CA PHE A 178 8.60 4.40 -5.16
C PHE A 178 9.01 5.60 -6.03
N ARG A 179 9.81 5.34 -7.06
CA ARG A 179 10.30 6.36 -7.99
C ARG A 179 9.18 7.03 -8.79
N GLU A 180 8.18 6.26 -9.21
CA GLU A 180 6.99 6.76 -9.93
C GLU A 180 6.11 7.66 -9.05
N ASN A 181 6.07 7.40 -7.74
CA ASN A 181 5.27 8.17 -6.79
C ASN A 181 6.02 9.34 -6.14
N LEU A 182 7.34 9.44 -6.32
CA LEU A 182 8.15 10.54 -5.85
C LEU A 182 8.20 11.65 -6.90
N ALA A 183 7.65 12.81 -6.56
CA ALA A 183 7.78 14.02 -7.36
C ALA A 183 8.78 14.99 -6.72
N VAL A 184 9.66 15.56 -7.53
CA VAL A 184 10.62 16.58 -7.11
C VAL A 184 10.54 17.74 -8.10
N LYS A 185 10.44 18.96 -7.62
CA LYS A 185 10.37 20.16 -8.46
C LYS A 185 11.15 21.32 -7.86
N SER A 186 11.63 22.20 -8.72
CA SER A 186 12.17 23.51 -8.37
C SER A 186 11.05 24.56 -8.34
N CYS A 187 11.14 25.51 -7.42
CA CYS A 187 10.21 26.63 -7.33
C CYS A 187 10.65 27.84 -8.18
N TYR A 188 11.95 27.98 -8.49
CA TYR A 188 12.49 29.15 -9.16
C TYR A 188 13.20 28.83 -10.48
N GLY A 189 13.02 27.65 -11.00
CA GLY A 189 13.36 27.32 -12.39
C GLY A 189 14.65 26.51 -12.58
N ALA A 190 15.31 26.06 -11.52
CA ALA A 190 16.39 25.08 -11.67
C ALA A 190 15.86 23.78 -12.26
N SER A 191 16.69 23.10 -13.01
CA SER A 191 16.39 21.74 -13.48
C SER A 191 16.65 20.75 -12.35
N VAL A 192 15.70 19.86 -12.08
CA VAL A 192 15.78 18.88 -11.00
C VAL A 192 15.52 17.49 -11.56
N SER A 193 16.30 16.51 -11.14
CA SER A 193 16.07 15.12 -11.49
C SER A 193 16.36 14.19 -10.31
N ILE A 194 15.65 13.06 -10.29
CA ILE A 194 15.90 11.97 -9.33
C ILE A 194 17.05 11.12 -9.89
N GLY A 195 18.13 11.03 -9.15
CA GLY A 195 19.28 10.19 -9.44
C GLY A 195 19.10 8.77 -8.93
N ASN A 196 20.08 8.28 -8.17
CA ASN A 196 20.01 6.96 -7.58
C ASN A 196 18.95 6.91 -6.46
N VAL A 197 18.23 5.79 -6.41
CA VAL A 197 17.30 5.45 -5.33
C VAL A 197 17.74 4.11 -4.78
N SER A 198 17.72 3.97 -3.48
CA SER A 198 17.89 2.69 -2.80
C SER A 198 16.93 2.62 -1.61
N ILE A 199 16.37 1.45 -1.37
CA ILE A 199 15.52 1.20 -0.21
C ILE A 199 16.23 0.20 0.69
N ASP A 200 16.52 0.62 1.92
CA ASP A 200 17.10 -0.24 2.95
C ASP A 200 16.01 -0.65 3.94
N VAL A 201 15.83 -1.96 4.10
CA VAL A 201 14.84 -2.54 5.01
C VAL A 201 15.56 -3.23 6.15
N ASN A 202 15.33 -2.75 7.35
CA ASN A 202 15.80 -3.45 8.54
C ASN A 202 14.90 -4.65 8.83
N ASN A 203 15.43 -5.86 8.71
CA ASN A 203 14.71 -7.11 8.94
C ASN A 203 14.40 -7.38 10.42
N HIS A 204 14.86 -6.56 11.35
CA HIS A 204 14.53 -6.68 12.77
C HIS A 204 13.29 -5.84 13.12
N PHE A 205 12.38 -6.45 13.87
CA PHE A 205 11.21 -5.73 14.39
C PHE A 205 11.62 -4.75 15.48
N ASN A 206 11.06 -3.55 15.37
CA ASN A 206 11.04 -2.66 16.52
C ASN A 206 9.93 -3.08 17.51
N ARG A 207 9.84 -2.38 18.66
CA ARG A 207 8.82 -2.65 19.69
C ARG A 207 7.38 -2.43 19.21
N GLU A 208 7.19 -1.80 18.06
CA GLU A 208 5.89 -1.50 17.44
C GLU A 208 5.52 -2.48 16.33
N PHE A 209 6.25 -3.59 16.20
CA PHE A 209 6.09 -4.58 15.13
C PHE A 209 6.20 -3.96 13.72
N LYS A 210 6.97 -2.90 13.59
CA LYS A 210 7.30 -2.27 12.30
C LYS A 210 8.72 -2.64 11.89
N ARG A 211 8.92 -2.93 10.62
CA ARG A 211 10.25 -2.95 10.02
C ARG A 211 10.59 -1.52 9.64
N ASN A 212 11.70 -1.02 10.13
CA ASN A 212 12.21 0.26 9.69
C ASN A 212 12.64 0.12 8.23
N ALA A 213 12.14 0.98 7.38
CA ALA A 213 12.54 1.07 6.00
C ALA A 213 12.89 2.52 5.68
N THR A 214 14.02 2.73 5.01
CA THR A 214 14.48 4.05 4.60
C THR A 214 14.77 4.05 3.11
N ALA A 215 14.13 4.95 2.38
CA ALA A 215 14.53 5.26 1.02
C ALA A 215 15.60 6.35 1.06
N THR A 216 16.71 6.09 0.37
CA THR A 216 17.75 7.08 0.12
C THR A 216 17.70 7.50 -1.34
N VAL A 217 17.49 8.79 -1.59
CA VAL A 217 17.29 9.38 -2.90
C VAL A 217 18.36 10.41 -3.18
N GLU A 218 19.07 10.28 -4.30
CA GLU A 218 19.92 11.33 -4.83
C GLU A 218 19.06 12.30 -5.66
N ILE A 219 19.00 13.57 -5.25
CA ILE A 219 18.39 14.64 -6.01
C ILE A 219 19.50 15.43 -6.69
N LYS A 220 19.44 15.54 -8.00
CA LYS A 220 20.37 16.34 -8.82
C LYS A 220 19.70 17.66 -9.18
N VAL A 221 20.39 18.76 -8.86
CA VAL A 221 19.96 20.13 -9.18
C VAL A 221 21.00 20.74 -10.11
N TYR A 222 20.56 21.24 -11.24
CA TYR A 222 21.41 21.87 -12.26
C TYR A 222 20.67 23.03 -12.94
N ASP A 223 21.41 23.81 -13.74
CA ASP A 223 20.83 25.00 -14.42
C ASP A 223 20.16 25.99 -13.45
N MET A 224 20.80 26.27 -12.33
CA MET A 224 20.30 27.29 -11.40
C MET A 224 20.45 28.68 -12.02
N PHE A 225 19.35 29.39 -12.24
CA PHE A 225 19.31 30.71 -12.83
C PHE A 225 19.23 31.85 -11.79
N THR A 226 19.03 31.48 -10.53
CA THR A 226 18.88 32.39 -9.40
C THR A 226 19.93 32.10 -8.33
N GLU A 227 20.22 33.10 -7.48
CA GLU A 227 21.15 32.93 -6.35
C GLU A 227 20.65 31.89 -5.31
N SER A 228 19.36 31.59 -5.33
CA SER A 228 18.74 30.59 -4.46
C SER A 228 17.57 29.91 -5.15
N ASP A 229 17.32 28.66 -4.82
CA ASP A 229 16.14 27.90 -5.24
C ASP A 229 15.55 27.11 -4.07
N VAL A 230 14.28 26.77 -4.18
CA VAL A 230 13.58 25.91 -3.25
C VAL A 230 13.19 24.63 -3.98
N ILE A 231 13.69 23.52 -3.49
CA ILE A 231 13.35 22.20 -4.03
C ILE A 231 12.25 21.60 -3.16
N GLU A 232 11.09 21.43 -3.76
CA GLU A 232 9.97 20.73 -3.13
C GLU A 232 9.95 19.27 -3.57
N TRP A 233 9.63 18.40 -2.66
CA TRP A 233 9.38 17.00 -2.96
C TRP A 233 8.04 16.54 -2.37
N THR A 234 7.41 15.61 -3.05
CA THR A 234 6.13 15.03 -2.65
C THR A 234 6.15 13.53 -2.90
N LEU A 235 5.75 12.77 -1.93
CA LEU A 235 5.47 11.35 -2.11
C LEU A 235 3.97 11.20 -2.29
N ASN A 236 3.56 10.90 -3.52
CA ASN A 236 2.17 10.69 -3.85
C ASN A 236 1.73 9.31 -3.36
N HIS A 237 0.54 9.25 -2.81
CA HIS A 237 -0.11 7.96 -2.61
C HIS A 237 -0.50 7.43 -3.99
N PRO A 238 -0.10 6.21 -4.38
CA PRO A 238 -0.55 5.66 -5.66
C PRO A 238 -2.08 5.61 -5.64
N ASP A 239 -2.70 6.14 -6.67
CA ASP A 239 -4.06 5.77 -7.00
C ASP A 239 -4.07 4.25 -7.07
N TYR A 240 -4.95 3.63 -6.30
CA TYR A 240 -5.15 2.21 -6.25
C TYR A 240 -4.51 1.45 -7.44
N SER A 241 -3.27 1.06 -7.29
CA SER A 241 -2.56 0.22 -8.25
C SER A 241 -2.42 -1.18 -7.64
N VAL A 242 -3.14 -2.12 -8.21
CA VAL A 242 -2.93 -3.53 -7.93
C VAL A 242 -1.61 -3.91 -8.58
N THR A 243 -0.71 -4.53 -7.85
CA THR A 243 0.53 -5.06 -8.45
C THR A 243 0.20 -6.06 -9.55
N THR A 244 1.14 -6.28 -10.48
CA THR A 244 0.96 -7.25 -11.57
C THR A 244 0.65 -8.64 -11.05
N ASP A 245 1.29 -9.06 -9.96
CA ASP A 245 1.05 -10.36 -9.34
C ASP A 245 -0.36 -10.47 -8.78
N PHE A 246 -0.84 -9.44 -8.10
CA PHE A 246 -2.20 -9.40 -7.57
C PHE A 246 -3.24 -9.38 -8.71
N THR A 247 -2.98 -8.64 -9.78
CA THR A 247 -3.82 -8.59 -10.98
C THR A 247 -3.91 -9.98 -11.63
N ASN A 248 -2.79 -10.68 -11.78
CA ASN A 248 -2.77 -12.02 -12.37
C ASN A 248 -3.56 -13.02 -11.53
N ILE A 249 -3.45 -12.97 -10.20
CA ILE A 249 -4.19 -13.84 -9.30
C ILE A 249 -5.68 -13.51 -9.31
N MET A 250 -6.04 -12.22 -9.38
CA MET A 250 -7.44 -11.79 -9.47
C MET A 250 -8.10 -12.08 -10.83
N ALA A 251 -7.30 -12.29 -11.87
CA ALA A 251 -7.80 -12.61 -13.21
C ALA A 251 -8.29 -14.06 -13.36
N ALA A 252 -8.36 -14.84 -12.28
CA ALA A 252 -8.95 -16.19 -12.32
C ALA A 252 -10.36 -16.15 -12.91
N THR A 253 -10.57 -16.99 -13.92
CA THR A 253 -11.79 -16.97 -14.74
C THR A 253 -12.86 -17.95 -14.27
N ALA A 254 -12.53 -18.83 -13.32
CA ALA A 254 -13.43 -19.90 -12.87
C ALA A 254 -13.34 -20.12 -11.36
N GLU A 255 -14.47 -20.49 -10.76
CA GLU A 255 -14.59 -20.84 -9.34
C GLU A 255 -13.65 -21.99 -8.90
N ASN A 256 -13.36 -22.90 -9.82
CA ASN A 256 -12.50 -24.07 -9.56
C ASN A 256 -11.02 -23.83 -9.87
N ASP A 257 -10.64 -22.60 -10.17
CA ASP A 257 -9.25 -22.21 -10.34
C ASP A 257 -8.63 -21.94 -8.97
N TYR A 258 -7.91 -22.91 -8.43
CA TYR A 258 -7.28 -22.81 -7.11
C TYR A 258 -5.98 -21.98 -7.12
N ALA A 259 -5.38 -21.78 -8.28
CA ALA A 259 -4.21 -20.94 -8.46
C ALA A 259 -4.57 -19.44 -8.45
N GLY A 260 -5.87 -19.13 -8.61
CA GLY A 260 -6.37 -17.75 -8.67
C GLY A 260 -7.50 -17.47 -7.69
N SER A 261 -7.97 -16.24 -7.68
CA SER A 261 -9.02 -15.73 -6.79
C SER A 261 -10.19 -15.19 -7.58
N PHE A 262 -11.15 -16.04 -7.87
CA PHE A 262 -12.35 -15.64 -8.59
C PHE A 262 -13.13 -14.56 -7.82
N SER A 263 -13.44 -13.43 -8.48
CA SER A 263 -14.23 -12.30 -7.97
C SER A 263 -13.55 -11.37 -6.95
N VAL A 264 -12.31 -11.57 -6.59
CA VAL A 264 -11.61 -10.66 -5.66
C VAL A 264 -11.44 -9.26 -6.26
N ASP A 265 -11.30 -9.14 -7.58
CA ASP A 265 -11.31 -7.87 -8.30
C ASP A 265 -12.59 -7.06 -8.01
N ARG A 266 -13.75 -7.71 -7.97
CA ARG A 266 -15.05 -7.09 -7.67
C ARG A 266 -15.18 -6.70 -6.21
N PHE A 267 -14.65 -7.54 -5.32
CA PHE A 267 -14.56 -7.22 -3.90
C PHE A 267 -13.74 -5.95 -3.68
N VAL A 268 -12.55 -5.92 -4.23
CA VAL A 268 -11.62 -4.80 -4.11
C VAL A 268 -12.23 -3.53 -4.69
N ALA A 269 -12.79 -3.58 -5.91
CA ALA A 269 -13.46 -2.44 -6.51
C ALA A 269 -14.65 -1.94 -5.65
N GLY A 270 -15.40 -2.83 -5.01
CA GLY A 270 -16.47 -2.49 -4.09
C GLY A 270 -15.99 -1.73 -2.85
N VAL A 271 -14.90 -2.20 -2.24
CA VAL A 271 -14.26 -1.57 -1.08
C VAL A 271 -13.77 -0.16 -1.42
N PHE A 272 -12.97 -0.04 -2.49
CA PHE A 272 -12.35 1.24 -2.86
C PHE A 272 -13.40 2.27 -3.26
N ASN A 273 -14.38 1.90 -4.08
CA ASN A 273 -15.48 2.80 -4.45
C ASN A 273 -16.30 3.27 -3.24
N ALA A 274 -16.41 2.45 -2.18
CA ALA A 274 -17.09 2.87 -0.95
C ALA A 274 -16.29 3.92 -0.19
N ILE A 275 -14.99 3.72 -0.08
CA ILE A 275 -14.11 4.57 0.74
C ILE A 275 -13.81 5.89 0.03
N GLN A 276 -13.48 5.90 -1.25
CA GLN A 276 -13.25 7.12 -2.04
C GLN A 276 -14.47 8.06 -2.02
N ASN A 277 -15.69 7.52 -2.10
CA ASN A 277 -16.90 8.34 -2.02
C ASN A 277 -17.09 9.08 -0.68
N HIS A 278 -16.37 8.71 0.36
CA HIS A 278 -16.36 9.43 1.64
C HIS A 278 -15.31 10.54 1.67
N TRP A 279 -14.15 10.34 1.06
CA TRP A 279 -13.06 11.32 1.02
C TRP A 279 -13.38 12.51 0.09
N ASP A 280 -14.07 12.28 -1.02
CA ASP A 280 -14.49 13.34 -1.94
C ASP A 280 -15.58 14.28 -1.37
N LYS A 281 -16.09 14.00 -0.18
CA LYS A 281 -17.16 14.76 0.49
C LYS A 281 -16.71 15.56 1.71
N THR A 282 -15.46 15.44 2.09
CA THR A 282 -14.84 16.17 3.20
C THR A 282 -13.88 17.22 2.68
#